data_9f339f37454c56e8571cd30c7e366dcb
#
_entry.id   9f339f37454c56e8571cd30c7e366dcb
#
_cell.length_a   1.000
_cell.length_b   1.000
_cell.length_c   1.000
_cell.angle_alpha   90.00
_cell.angle_beta   90.00
_cell.angle_gamma   90.00
#
_symmetry.space_group_name_H-M   'P 1'
#
loop_
_entity.id
_entity.type
_entity.pdbx_description
1 polymer ?
#
loop_
_entity_poly.entity_id
_entity_poly.type
_entity_poly.pdbx_seq_one_letter_code
_entity_poly.pdbx_strand_id
1 'polypeptide(L)'
;MKKRFVYFLFICVASLVACSNPVDPAALNLDTANINRLIPFRGELNNGVKQLYPEEPYKAFWAENWNSPDQSVSWKVNTNGEDYLAEMIVCANNLGEGEETELILSNGTDSICCPINSIGWQRCRFPRPLHFDKGTSVLSLKINKPGKKDDFNVYLYALEVTRPDAYDRLQAEAASLRSNTSWMADLPYGFFFHWNSKSMPQSGEPLAYEDAVSSFDVDRFARTVYECGGRLIFFTTSWAEYYFPAPIQAIDSILPGRTTKRDLVADLSEALGKYGIPLILYYHVGHGDKEWWDKQHYTRDNAGDLFTNVEKIVGEISMRYGNRLAGLWMDDGIGYYPNEASFERIAKAAKSGNKDLAICFNSWILPKLTDFQDYYAGELGLSLASAGVDDPCLPLNSDGLFHGGAQDGLQATFSGTLEPGDWTHIYKDSIIGDPVLSIDELTQVVKESNKRKNLPMINVRIYQDGTISPKSYALLKDLNKRISEE
;
A
#
# COMPACT_ATOMS: atom_id res chain seq x y z
N MET A 1 -23.75 88.96 13.51
CA MET A 1 -24.30 87.64 13.04
C MET A 1 -23.16 86.79 12.48
N LYS A 2 -22.69 85.78 13.22
CA LYS A 2 -21.65 84.86 12.78
C LYS A 2 -22.31 83.53 12.39
N LYS A 3 -22.29 83.19 11.08
CA LYS A 3 -22.76 81.92 10.59
C LYS A 3 -21.70 80.83 10.90
N ARG A 4 -22.06 79.82 11.67
CA ARG A 4 -21.23 78.60 11.86
C ARG A 4 -21.59 77.60 10.77
N PHE A 5 -20.62 77.22 9.96
CA PHE A 5 -20.71 76.08 9.06
C PHE A 5 -20.35 74.79 9.86
N VAL A 6 -21.27 73.84 9.88
CA VAL A 6 -21.06 72.50 10.43
C VAL A 6 -20.73 71.62 9.21
N TYR A 7 -19.49 71.10 9.16
CA TYR A 7 -19.09 70.02 8.21
C TYR A 7 -19.52 68.69 8.76
N PHE A 8 -20.43 68.03 8.04
CA PHE A 8 -20.70 66.59 8.27
C PHE A 8 -19.65 65.78 7.51
N LEU A 9 -18.80 65.06 8.25
CA LEU A 9 -17.86 64.10 7.70
C LEU A 9 -18.61 62.76 7.51
N PHE A 10 -18.93 62.40 6.28
CA PHE A 10 -19.42 61.07 5.94
C PHE A 10 -18.22 60.12 5.92
N ILE A 11 -18.11 59.27 6.96
CA ILE A 11 -17.21 58.14 6.95
C ILE A 11 -17.93 57.01 6.20
N CYS A 12 -17.57 56.79 4.93
CA CYS A 12 -17.94 55.55 4.23
C CYS A 12 -17.13 54.39 4.83
N VAL A 13 -17.74 53.62 5.72
CA VAL A 13 -17.23 52.32 6.05
C VAL A 13 -17.55 51.38 4.88
N ALA A 14 -16.58 51.18 4.01
CA ALA A 14 -16.64 50.07 3.06
C ALA A 14 -16.50 48.77 3.85
N SER A 15 -17.64 48.13 4.15
CA SER A 15 -17.65 46.77 4.58
C SER A 15 -17.14 45.90 3.44
N LEU A 16 -15.93 45.38 3.58
CA LEU A 16 -15.43 44.27 2.79
C LEU A 16 -16.33 43.06 3.12
N VAL A 17 -17.39 42.89 2.32
CA VAL A 17 -18.12 41.64 2.28
C VAL A 17 -17.18 40.65 1.60
N ALA A 18 -16.53 39.80 2.38
CA ALA A 18 -15.87 38.63 1.84
C ALA A 18 -16.93 37.80 1.09
N CYS A 19 -16.88 37.80 -0.23
CA CYS A 19 -17.71 36.96 -1.05
C CYS A 19 -17.34 35.49 -0.77
N SER A 20 -18.09 34.83 0.11
CA SER A 20 -17.99 33.38 0.25
C SER A 20 -18.72 32.74 -0.92
N ASN A 21 -18.08 31.79 -1.59
CA ASN A 21 -18.76 30.97 -2.58
C ASN A 21 -19.90 30.17 -1.91
N PRO A 22 -21.05 29.99 -2.59
CA PRO A 22 -22.11 29.15 -2.06
C PRO A 22 -21.58 27.72 -1.86
N VAL A 23 -22.05 27.05 -0.80
CA VAL A 23 -21.67 25.66 -0.52
C VAL A 23 -22.53 24.71 -1.37
N ASP A 24 -21.90 23.87 -2.19
CA ASP A 24 -22.55 22.80 -2.93
C ASP A 24 -22.57 21.53 -2.05
N PRO A 25 -23.73 20.99 -1.65
CA PRO A 25 -23.80 19.79 -0.81
C PRO A 25 -23.31 18.52 -1.51
N ALA A 26 -23.17 18.53 -2.85
CA ALA A 26 -22.61 17.42 -3.62
C ALA A 26 -21.08 17.48 -3.76
N ALA A 27 -20.44 18.58 -3.33
CA ALA A 27 -18.99 18.71 -3.36
C ALA A 27 -18.34 17.96 -2.18
N LEU A 28 -17.10 17.54 -2.37
CA LEU A 28 -16.31 16.87 -1.32
C LEU A 28 -15.93 17.87 -0.22
N ASN A 29 -16.30 17.58 1.02
CA ASN A 29 -15.86 18.40 2.15
C ASN A 29 -14.42 18.02 2.49
N LEU A 30 -13.49 18.99 2.41
CA LEU A 30 -12.12 18.75 2.82
C LEU A 30 -12.01 18.68 4.34
N ASP A 31 -11.48 17.57 4.83
CA ASP A 31 -11.14 17.37 6.23
C ASP A 31 -9.94 18.26 6.59
N THR A 32 -10.08 19.06 7.64
CA THR A 32 -9.03 19.97 8.10
C THR A 32 -7.97 19.30 8.96
N ALA A 33 -8.21 18.06 9.42
CA ALA A 33 -7.32 17.32 10.31
C ALA A 33 -6.56 16.19 9.61
N ASN A 34 -6.97 15.77 8.43
CA ASN A 34 -6.42 14.60 7.75
C ASN A 34 -5.99 14.90 6.32
N ILE A 35 -5.32 13.93 5.69
CA ILE A 35 -5.00 13.96 4.26
C ILE A 35 -6.29 13.67 3.48
N ASN A 36 -6.65 14.60 2.60
CA ASN A 36 -7.77 14.40 1.69
C ASN A 36 -7.25 13.81 0.38
N ARG A 37 -7.65 12.59 0.03
CA ARG A 37 -7.30 11.93 -1.22
C ARG A 37 -8.36 12.16 -2.28
N LEU A 38 -8.00 12.94 -3.27
CA LEU A 38 -8.83 13.22 -4.43
C LEU A 38 -8.42 12.25 -5.54
N ILE A 39 -9.14 11.13 -5.64
CA ILE A 39 -8.90 10.12 -6.68
C ILE A 39 -9.64 10.51 -7.97
N PRO A 40 -9.08 10.17 -9.15
CA PRO A 40 -9.70 10.51 -10.44
C PRO A 40 -11.13 9.94 -10.58
N PHE A 41 -11.39 8.76 -10.03
CA PHE A 41 -12.70 8.12 -10.07
C PHE A 41 -13.82 8.99 -9.48
N ARG A 42 -13.52 9.83 -8.49
CA ARG A 42 -14.47 10.78 -7.86
C ARG A 42 -14.40 12.19 -8.46
N GLY A 43 -13.61 12.36 -9.50
CA GLY A 43 -13.47 13.62 -10.24
C GLY A 43 -14.19 13.61 -11.56
N GLU A 44 -14.22 14.77 -12.21
CA GLU A 44 -14.63 14.92 -13.59
C GLU A 44 -13.41 14.75 -14.50
N LEU A 45 -13.47 13.78 -15.41
CA LEU A 45 -12.44 13.52 -16.41
C LEU A 45 -12.85 14.17 -17.73
N ASN A 46 -12.09 15.17 -18.20
CA ASN A 46 -12.46 15.99 -19.32
C ASN A 46 -11.60 15.72 -20.57
N ASN A 47 -12.21 15.92 -21.74
CA ASN A 47 -11.54 15.89 -23.05
C ASN A 47 -10.78 14.59 -23.35
N GLY A 48 -11.36 13.45 -22.96
CA GLY A 48 -10.83 12.12 -23.30
C GLY A 48 -9.88 11.48 -22.29
N VAL A 49 -9.62 12.13 -21.15
CA VAL A 49 -9.02 11.45 -19.98
C VAL A 49 -9.93 10.30 -19.55
N LYS A 50 -9.38 9.15 -19.22
CA LYS A 50 -10.15 7.94 -18.89
C LYS A 50 -9.73 7.39 -17.54
N GLN A 51 -10.68 6.76 -16.85
CA GLN A 51 -10.41 5.91 -15.69
C GLN A 51 -9.99 4.53 -16.16
N LEU A 52 -8.88 4.00 -15.64
CA LEU A 52 -8.49 2.61 -15.87
C LEU A 52 -9.45 1.68 -15.13
N TYR A 53 -9.95 0.63 -15.80
CA TYR A 53 -10.92 -0.34 -15.27
C TYR A 53 -12.16 0.31 -14.65
N PRO A 54 -12.94 1.08 -15.44
CA PRO A 54 -14.07 1.83 -14.91
C PRO A 54 -15.21 0.95 -14.40
N GLU A 55 -15.30 -0.31 -14.84
CA GLU A 55 -16.30 -1.31 -14.44
C GLU A 55 -15.91 -2.11 -13.19
N GLU A 56 -14.68 -2.00 -12.71
CA GLU A 56 -14.24 -2.71 -11.50
C GLU A 56 -15.05 -2.25 -10.28
N PRO A 57 -15.81 -3.11 -9.59
CA PRO A 57 -16.76 -2.67 -8.58
C PRO A 57 -16.12 -2.27 -7.25
N TYR A 58 -14.89 -2.72 -6.97
CA TYR A 58 -14.26 -2.55 -5.66
C TYR A 58 -12.95 -1.77 -5.69
N LYS A 59 -12.26 -1.70 -6.84
CA LYS A 59 -10.96 -1.06 -6.99
C LYS A 59 -11.06 0.25 -7.76
N ALA A 60 -10.38 1.29 -7.28
CA ALA A 60 -10.17 2.51 -8.02
C ALA A 60 -8.69 2.60 -8.43
N PHE A 61 -8.45 2.69 -9.73
CA PHE A 61 -7.11 2.82 -10.30
C PHE A 61 -6.85 4.28 -10.72
N TRP A 62 -5.91 4.50 -11.60
CA TRP A 62 -5.47 5.81 -12.04
C TRP A 62 -6.23 6.32 -13.27
N ALA A 63 -6.15 7.63 -13.51
CA ALA A 63 -6.54 8.22 -14.77
C ALA A 63 -5.43 8.02 -15.80
N GLU A 64 -5.81 7.81 -17.05
CA GLU A 64 -4.94 7.59 -18.21
C GLU A 64 -5.44 8.33 -19.44
N ASN A 65 -4.74 8.17 -20.57
CA ASN A 65 -5.04 8.84 -21.84
C ASN A 65 -5.01 10.37 -21.69
N TRP A 66 -4.03 10.87 -20.95
CA TRP A 66 -3.87 12.27 -20.59
C TRP A 66 -2.54 12.79 -21.14
N ASN A 67 -2.57 13.48 -22.28
CA ASN A 67 -1.39 13.86 -23.05
C ASN A 67 -1.45 15.28 -23.65
N SER A 68 -2.51 16.03 -23.38
CA SER A 68 -2.75 17.35 -23.98
C SER A 68 -3.17 18.40 -22.94
N PRO A 69 -2.78 19.69 -23.12
CA PRO A 69 -3.12 20.79 -22.21
C PRO A 69 -4.62 21.13 -22.12
N ASP A 70 -5.44 20.73 -23.08
CA ASP A 70 -6.89 20.92 -23.06
C ASP A 70 -7.63 19.88 -22.21
N GLN A 71 -6.92 18.81 -21.80
CA GLN A 71 -7.42 17.76 -20.93
C GLN A 71 -7.25 18.13 -19.45
N SER A 72 -8.19 17.68 -18.62
CA SER A 72 -8.12 17.94 -17.18
C SER A 72 -8.79 16.84 -16.34
N VAL A 73 -8.36 16.79 -15.08
CA VAL A 73 -9.06 16.11 -14.00
C VAL A 73 -9.46 17.16 -12.97
N SER A 74 -10.73 17.18 -12.54
CA SER A 74 -11.21 18.19 -11.62
C SER A 74 -12.16 17.62 -10.56
N TRP A 75 -12.20 18.30 -9.40
CA TRP A 75 -13.05 17.95 -8.26
C TRP A 75 -13.73 19.21 -7.74
N LYS A 76 -15.00 19.08 -7.35
CA LYS A 76 -15.66 20.11 -6.55
C LYS A 76 -15.37 19.86 -5.08
N VAL A 77 -14.83 20.84 -4.40
CA VAL A 77 -14.45 20.75 -2.98
C VAL A 77 -15.04 21.90 -2.17
N ASN A 78 -15.47 21.61 -0.96
CA ASN A 78 -15.91 22.60 0.03
C ASN A 78 -14.77 22.84 1.04
N THR A 79 -14.49 24.13 1.31
CA THR A 79 -13.49 24.57 2.29
C THR A 79 -14.03 25.66 3.19
N ASN A 80 -13.35 25.93 4.31
CA ASN A 80 -13.69 27.04 5.22
C ASN A 80 -12.83 28.30 4.98
N GLY A 81 -12.02 28.31 3.94
CA GLY A 81 -11.13 29.43 3.61
C GLY A 81 -9.75 29.25 4.24
N GLU A 82 -9.06 28.17 3.89
CA GLU A 82 -7.74 27.80 4.41
C GLU A 82 -6.75 27.51 3.30
N ASP A 83 -5.47 27.41 3.71
CA ASP A 83 -4.38 26.99 2.85
C ASP A 83 -4.20 25.46 2.92
N TYR A 84 -3.96 24.83 1.75
CA TYR A 84 -3.67 23.40 1.64
C TYR A 84 -2.37 23.16 0.89
N LEU A 85 -1.49 22.35 1.47
CA LEU A 85 -0.41 21.67 0.73
C LEU A 85 -1.02 20.70 -0.27
N ALA A 86 -0.43 20.59 -1.44
CA ALA A 86 -0.86 19.65 -2.46
C ALA A 86 0.30 18.75 -2.88
N GLU A 87 0.03 17.46 -3.05
CA GLU A 87 0.98 16.46 -3.52
C GLU A 87 0.27 15.47 -4.45
N MET A 88 0.93 15.11 -5.55
CA MET A 88 0.40 14.15 -6.53
C MET A 88 1.11 12.81 -6.41
N ILE A 89 0.36 11.72 -6.59
CA ILE A 89 0.91 10.40 -6.96
C ILE A 89 0.67 10.25 -8.46
N VAL A 90 1.74 10.38 -9.23
CA VAL A 90 1.70 10.60 -10.67
C VAL A 90 2.82 9.85 -11.38
N CYS A 91 2.59 9.44 -12.62
CA CYS A 91 3.61 8.93 -13.53
C CYS A 91 3.54 9.70 -14.84
N ALA A 92 4.68 10.19 -15.32
CA ALA A 92 4.83 10.70 -16.68
C ALA A 92 5.57 9.64 -17.51
N ASN A 93 4.88 9.08 -18.49
CA ASN A 93 5.44 8.05 -19.37
C ASN A 93 6.02 8.68 -20.64
N ASN A 94 7.07 8.06 -21.18
CA ASN A 94 7.69 8.43 -22.45
C ASN A 94 8.26 9.87 -22.52
N LEU A 95 8.79 10.36 -21.40
CA LEU A 95 9.65 11.54 -21.39
C LEU A 95 10.99 11.23 -22.06
N GLY A 96 11.55 12.21 -22.78
CA GLY A 96 12.92 12.12 -23.28
C GLY A 96 13.96 12.25 -22.16
N GLU A 97 15.19 11.87 -22.43
CA GLU A 97 16.29 12.07 -21.48
C GLU A 97 16.49 13.56 -21.18
N GLY A 98 16.46 13.92 -19.90
CA GLY A 98 16.53 15.31 -19.46
C GLY A 98 15.28 16.16 -19.77
N GLU A 99 14.21 15.55 -20.24
CA GLU A 99 12.95 16.23 -20.47
C GLU A 99 12.11 16.26 -19.20
N GLU A 100 11.31 17.31 -19.05
CA GLU A 100 10.31 17.44 -17.99
C GLU A 100 8.94 17.76 -18.60
N THR A 101 7.89 17.30 -17.95
CA THR A 101 6.53 17.79 -18.11
C THR A 101 6.15 18.64 -16.91
N GLU A 102 5.13 19.46 -17.02
CA GLU A 102 4.65 20.30 -15.91
C GLU A 102 3.14 20.21 -15.79
N LEU A 103 2.67 19.99 -14.57
CA LEU A 103 1.24 20.04 -14.25
C LEU A 103 0.92 21.32 -13.48
N ILE A 104 -0.23 21.91 -13.78
CA ILE A 104 -0.77 23.09 -13.10
C ILE A 104 -2.02 22.70 -12.33
N LEU A 105 -2.03 23.01 -11.03
CA LEU A 105 -3.17 22.89 -10.14
C LEU A 105 -3.79 24.26 -9.92
N SER A 106 -5.11 24.39 -10.12
CA SER A 106 -5.83 25.66 -9.96
C SER A 106 -7.17 25.41 -9.27
N ASN A 107 -7.60 26.36 -8.40
CA ASN A 107 -8.94 26.40 -7.80
C ASN A 107 -9.80 27.55 -8.35
N GLY A 108 -9.36 28.19 -9.44
CA GLY A 108 -10.04 29.30 -10.09
C GLY A 108 -9.61 30.69 -9.59
N THR A 109 -9.09 30.82 -8.38
CA THR A 109 -8.56 32.09 -7.81
C THR A 109 -7.05 32.08 -7.65
N ASP A 110 -6.45 30.91 -7.42
CA ASP A 110 -5.02 30.69 -7.30
C ASP A 110 -4.58 29.50 -8.16
N SER A 111 -3.30 29.47 -8.54
CA SER A 111 -2.72 28.37 -9.30
C SER A 111 -1.24 28.18 -9.00
N ILE A 112 -0.80 26.92 -9.05
CA ILE A 112 0.59 26.51 -8.80
C ILE A 112 1.01 25.43 -9.81
N CYS A 113 2.28 25.43 -10.20
CA CYS A 113 2.86 24.45 -11.11
C CYS A 113 3.77 23.47 -10.35
N CYS A 114 3.84 22.26 -10.87
CA CYS A 114 4.76 21.23 -10.40
C CYS A 114 5.42 20.53 -11.59
N PRO A 115 6.75 20.63 -11.74
CA PRO A 115 7.48 19.90 -12.77
C PRO A 115 7.61 18.41 -12.40
N ILE A 116 7.56 17.56 -13.41
CA ILE A 116 7.79 16.12 -13.32
C ILE A 116 8.96 15.79 -14.28
N ASN A 117 10.05 15.33 -13.75
CA ASN A 117 11.30 15.10 -14.46
C ASN A 117 11.81 13.65 -14.41
N SER A 118 11.04 12.74 -13.89
CA SER A 118 11.39 11.34 -13.72
C SER A 118 10.36 10.43 -14.41
N ILE A 119 10.85 9.36 -14.98
CA ILE A 119 10.01 8.29 -15.53
C ILE A 119 9.58 7.38 -14.38
N GLY A 120 8.34 6.89 -14.43
CA GLY A 120 7.77 6.02 -13.41
C GLY A 120 6.93 6.74 -12.38
N TRP A 121 6.35 5.96 -11.46
CA TRP A 121 5.49 6.47 -10.43
C TRP A 121 6.26 7.23 -9.35
N GLN A 122 5.79 8.40 -8.98
CA GLN A 122 6.44 9.29 -8.01
C GLN A 122 5.43 10.11 -7.22
N ARG A 123 5.88 10.61 -6.06
CA ARG A 123 5.17 11.65 -5.31
C ARG A 123 5.76 13.00 -5.67
N CYS A 124 4.92 13.90 -6.17
CA CYS A 124 5.33 15.25 -6.58
C CYS A 124 4.59 16.28 -5.74
N ARG A 125 5.31 16.98 -4.90
CA ARG A 125 4.77 18.06 -4.08
C ARG A 125 4.80 19.38 -4.82
N PHE A 126 3.69 20.11 -4.79
CA PHE A 126 3.65 21.49 -5.27
C PHE A 126 4.47 22.40 -4.36
N PRO A 127 5.12 23.46 -4.92
CA PRO A 127 6.17 24.21 -4.21
C PRO A 127 5.66 25.11 -3.08
N ARG A 128 4.37 25.37 -2.99
CA ARG A 128 3.73 26.16 -1.93
C ARG A 128 2.30 25.69 -1.67
N PRO A 129 1.69 26.05 -0.54
CA PRO A 129 0.26 25.86 -0.34
C PRO A 129 -0.57 26.61 -1.40
N LEU A 130 -1.75 26.07 -1.71
CA LEU A 130 -2.80 26.71 -2.48
C LEU A 130 -3.82 27.31 -1.53
N HIS A 131 -4.15 28.59 -1.68
CA HIS A 131 -5.16 29.26 -0.88
C HIS A 131 -6.57 28.99 -1.42
N PHE A 132 -7.50 28.66 -0.55
CA PHE A 132 -8.91 28.48 -0.90
C PHE A 132 -9.78 29.52 -0.20
N ASP A 133 -10.69 30.13 -0.97
CA ASP A 133 -11.77 30.92 -0.41
C ASP A 133 -12.81 30.00 0.27
N LYS A 134 -13.54 30.55 1.24
CA LYS A 134 -14.63 29.84 1.89
C LYS A 134 -15.74 29.48 0.92
N GLY A 135 -16.24 28.25 0.97
CA GLY A 135 -17.32 27.74 0.14
C GLY A 135 -16.85 26.68 -0.86
N THR A 136 -17.56 26.51 -1.96
CA THR A 136 -17.23 25.55 -3.00
C THR A 136 -16.28 26.11 -4.02
N SER A 137 -15.21 25.37 -4.31
CA SER A 137 -14.26 25.64 -5.39
C SER A 137 -14.16 24.44 -6.33
N VAL A 138 -13.79 24.69 -7.58
CA VAL A 138 -13.41 23.62 -8.53
C VAL A 138 -11.89 23.54 -8.55
N LEU A 139 -11.36 22.47 -7.99
CA LEU A 139 -9.95 22.17 -8.04
C LEU A 139 -9.66 21.40 -9.33
N SER A 140 -8.84 21.96 -10.21
CA SER A 140 -8.55 21.44 -11.54
C SER A 140 -7.05 21.21 -11.72
N LEU A 141 -6.69 20.03 -12.20
CA LEU A 141 -5.33 19.64 -12.55
C LEU A 141 -5.24 19.47 -14.07
N LYS A 142 -4.24 20.13 -14.71
CA LYS A 142 -4.01 20.13 -16.16
C LYS A 142 -2.53 19.94 -16.47
N ILE A 143 -2.23 19.48 -17.68
CA ILE A 143 -0.88 19.55 -18.22
C ILE A 143 -0.63 21.00 -18.66
N ASN A 144 0.37 21.65 -18.08
CA ASN A 144 0.81 23.01 -18.48
C ASN A 144 1.86 22.93 -19.59
N LYS A 145 2.79 21.97 -19.47
CA LYS A 145 3.84 21.72 -20.45
C LYS A 145 3.87 20.23 -20.77
N PRO A 146 3.38 19.79 -21.93
CA PRO A 146 3.38 18.37 -22.29
C PRO A 146 4.79 17.90 -22.67
N GLY A 147 5.03 16.59 -22.58
CA GLY A 147 6.20 15.93 -23.18
C GLY A 147 6.16 16.04 -24.72
N LYS A 148 7.30 15.84 -25.35
CA LYS A 148 7.47 16.06 -26.80
C LYS A 148 7.25 14.82 -27.65
N LYS A 149 7.28 13.63 -27.03
CA LYS A 149 7.06 12.36 -27.76
C LYS A 149 5.59 12.17 -28.08
N ASP A 150 5.29 11.57 -29.23
CA ASP A 150 3.92 11.32 -29.69
C ASP A 150 3.14 10.39 -28.78
N ASP A 151 3.83 9.49 -28.08
CA ASP A 151 3.26 8.53 -27.13
C ASP A 151 3.40 8.98 -25.66
N PHE A 152 3.68 10.26 -25.42
CA PHE A 152 3.68 10.87 -24.10
C PHE A 152 2.30 10.73 -23.43
N ASN A 153 2.31 10.37 -22.15
CA ASN A 153 1.08 10.23 -21.36
C ASN A 153 1.36 10.50 -19.88
N VAL A 154 0.35 11.04 -19.19
CA VAL A 154 0.35 11.23 -17.74
C VAL A 154 -0.67 10.27 -17.13
N TYR A 155 -0.27 9.60 -16.06
CA TYR A 155 -1.13 8.77 -15.23
C TYR A 155 -1.24 9.42 -13.84
N LEU A 156 -2.47 9.65 -13.37
CA LEU A 156 -2.73 10.21 -12.06
C LEU A 156 -3.43 9.18 -11.17
N TYR A 157 -2.79 8.81 -10.07
CA TYR A 157 -3.40 7.92 -9.08
C TYR A 157 -4.21 8.69 -8.04
N ALA A 158 -3.64 9.77 -7.49
CA ALA A 158 -4.32 10.64 -6.54
C ALA A 158 -3.70 12.04 -6.52
N LEU A 159 -4.51 13.03 -6.17
CA LEU A 159 -4.09 14.32 -5.66
C LEU A 159 -4.41 14.36 -4.17
N GLU A 160 -3.41 14.54 -3.33
CA GLU A 160 -3.57 14.68 -1.88
C GLU A 160 -3.52 16.15 -1.51
N VAL A 161 -4.49 16.62 -0.73
CA VAL A 161 -4.51 17.99 -0.20
C VAL A 161 -4.65 17.95 1.32
N THR A 162 -3.79 18.70 2.03
CA THR A 162 -3.69 18.62 3.49
C THR A 162 -3.33 20.00 4.03
N ARG A 163 -3.96 20.43 5.11
CA ARG A 163 -3.56 21.65 5.80
C ARG A 163 -2.12 21.52 6.31
N PRO A 164 -1.30 22.59 6.28
CA PRO A 164 0.09 22.54 6.72
C PRO A 164 0.26 22.03 8.16
N ASP A 165 -0.57 22.51 9.08
CA ASP A 165 -0.55 22.09 10.49
C ASP A 165 -0.97 20.62 10.70
N ALA A 166 -1.94 20.15 9.92
CA ALA A 166 -2.35 18.74 9.92
C ALA A 166 -1.25 17.85 9.33
N TYR A 167 -0.60 18.31 8.25
CA TYR A 167 0.53 17.59 7.66
C TYR A 167 1.66 17.39 8.67
N ASP A 168 2.13 18.47 9.31
CA ASP A 168 3.22 18.41 10.31
C ASP A 168 2.87 17.49 11.47
N ARG A 169 1.61 17.56 11.96
CA ARG A 169 1.13 16.69 13.02
C ARG A 169 1.15 15.21 12.58
N LEU A 170 0.64 14.88 11.41
CA LEU A 170 0.60 13.51 10.90
C LEU A 170 2.00 12.95 10.66
N GLN A 171 2.94 13.76 10.18
CA GLN A 171 4.35 13.36 10.04
C GLN A 171 4.99 13.04 11.40
N ALA A 172 4.80 13.90 12.40
CA ALA A 172 5.31 13.67 13.75
C ALA A 172 4.69 12.41 14.38
N GLU A 173 3.41 12.17 14.15
CA GLU A 173 2.70 11.01 14.64
C GLU A 173 3.18 9.72 13.96
N ALA A 174 3.32 9.71 12.64
CA ALA A 174 3.88 8.58 11.88
C ALA A 174 5.30 8.25 12.37
N ALA A 175 6.15 9.27 12.55
CA ALA A 175 7.49 9.08 13.09
C ALA A 175 7.49 8.48 14.51
N SER A 176 6.53 8.88 15.36
CA SER A 176 6.40 8.35 16.73
C SER A 176 5.92 6.89 16.79
N LEU A 177 5.19 6.46 15.75
CA LEU A 177 4.68 5.09 15.63
C LEU A 177 5.64 4.16 14.87
N ARG A 178 6.72 4.69 14.29
CA ARG A 178 7.68 3.90 13.51
C ARG A 178 8.30 2.79 14.36
N SER A 179 8.17 1.54 13.90
CA SER A 179 8.83 0.39 14.54
C SER A 179 10.29 0.31 14.13
N ASN A 180 11.12 -0.22 15.01
CA ASN A 180 12.49 -0.57 14.64
C ASN A 180 12.48 -1.83 13.76
N THR A 181 12.83 -1.67 12.49
CA THR A 181 12.93 -2.74 11.49
C THR A 181 14.38 -3.13 11.15
N SER A 182 15.38 -2.57 11.83
CA SER A 182 16.80 -2.83 11.56
C SER A 182 17.17 -4.32 11.62
N TRP A 183 16.44 -5.11 12.42
CA TRP A 183 16.61 -6.56 12.49
C TRP A 183 16.31 -7.26 11.15
N MET A 184 15.47 -6.69 10.29
CA MET A 184 15.20 -7.23 8.94
C MET A 184 16.45 -7.11 8.03
N ALA A 185 17.19 -6.02 8.19
CA ALA A 185 18.38 -5.73 7.40
C ALA A 185 19.52 -6.74 7.62
N ASP A 186 19.49 -7.46 8.74
CA ASP A 186 20.52 -8.44 9.10
C ASP A 186 20.12 -9.88 8.75
N LEU A 187 18.91 -10.08 8.20
CA LEU A 187 18.43 -11.40 7.76
C LEU A 187 18.90 -11.69 6.32
N PRO A 188 19.37 -12.92 6.04
CA PRO A 188 19.84 -13.27 4.70
C PRO A 188 18.72 -13.36 3.67
N TYR A 189 17.59 -13.94 4.03
CA TYR A 189 16.34 -14.02 3.27
C TYR A 189 15.21 -14.60 4.12
N GLY A 190 13.98 -14.37 3.66
CA GLY A 190 12.78 -14.96 4.22
C GLY A 190 11.95 -15.68 3.17
N PHE A 191 10.87 -16.33 3.62
CA PHE A 191 9.91 -16.94 2.72
C PHE A 191 8.54 -16.29 2.85
N PHE A 192 7.83 -16.27 1.73
CA PHE A 192 6.45 -15.86 1.63
C PHE A 192 5.61 -17.07 1.21
N PHE A 193 4.58 -17.40 1.99
CA PHE A 193 3.70 -18.54 1.72
C PHE A 193 2.26 -18.06 1.56
N HIS A 194 1.72 -18.18 0.36
CA HIS A 194 0.33 -17.85 0.05
C HIS A 194 -0.56 -19.09 0.22
N TRP A 195 -0.71 -19.53 1.49
CA TRP A 195 -1.62 -20.62 1.87
C TRP A 195 -2.99 -20.02 2.25
N ASN A 196 -4.09 -20.57 1.69
CA ASN A 196 -5.43 -20.00 1.85
C ASN A 196 -6.53 -21.08 1.68
N SER A 197 -7.81 -20.68 1.80
CA SER A 197 -8.97 -21.57 1.69
C SER A 197 -9.07 -22.33 0.37
N LYS A 198 -8.41 -21.86 -0.69
CA LYS A 198 -8.38 -22.47 -2.02
C LYS A 198 -7.12 -23.28 -2.29
N SER A 199 -6.20 -23.38 -1.34
CA SER A 199 -4.98 -24.17 -1.51
C SER A 199 -5.31 -25.62 -1.82
N MET A 200 -4.64 -26.18 -2.85
CA MET A 200 -4.89 -27.54 -3.33
C MET A 200 -3.84 -28.51 -2.80
N PRO A 201 -4.20 -29.80 -2.56
CA PRO A 201 -3.26 -30.84 -2.22
C PRO A 201 -2.38 -31.21 -3.44
N GLN A 202 -1.25 -31.86 -3.19
CA GLN A 202 -0.42 -32.42 -4.26
C GLN A 202 -1.16 -33.49 -5.09
N SER A 203 -2.08 -34.20 -4.48
CA SER A 203 -2.92 -35.21 -5.14
C SER A 203 -4.18 -35.49 -4.31
N GLY A 204 -5.25 -35.95 -4.99
CA GLY A 204 -6.51 -36.28 -4.35
C GLY A 204 -7.48 -35.09 -4.21
N GLU A 205 -8.53 -35.29 -3.43
CA GLU A 205 -9.54 -34.29 -3.20
C GLU A 205 -9.07 -33.29 -2.14
N PRO A 206 -9.31 -31.97 -2.32
CA PRO A 206 -8.99 -30.98 -1.32
C PRO A 206 -9.88 -31.16 -0.07
N LEU A 207 -9.27 -30.97 1.08
CA LEU A 207 -10.00 -30.89 2.36
C LEU A 207 -10.80 -29.59 2.44
N ALA A 208 -11.91 -29.62 3.17
CA ALA A 208 -12.59 -28.41 3.61
C ALA A 208 -11.62 -27.54 4.45
N TYR A 209 -11.81 -26.23 4.45
CA TYR A 209 -10.85 -25.30 5.07
C TYR A 209 -10.60 -25.57 6.55
N GLU A 210 -11.65 -25.86 7.35
CA GLU A 210 -11.54 -26.23 8.77
C GLU A 210 -10.69 -27.50 8.96
N ASP A 211 -10.86 -28.51 8.08
CA ASP A 211 -10.12 -29.76 8.15
C ASP A 211 -8.66 -29.57 7.70
N ALA A 212 -8.43 -28.74 6.67
CA ALA A 212 -7.09 -28.39 6.23
C ALA A 212 -6.32 -27.62 7.33
N VAL A 213 -6.96 -26.66 7.99
CA VAL A 213 -6.39 -25.97 9.15
C VAL A 213 -6.12 -26.97 10.29
N SER A 214 -7.07 -27.86 10.61
CA SER A 214 -6.94 -28.82 11.70
C SER A 214 -5.82 -29.83 11.49
N SER A 215 -5.54 -30.20 10.24
CA SER A 215 -4.52 -31.18 9.85
C SER A 215 -3.16 -30.62 9.53
N PHE A 216 -3.02 -29.27 9.48
CA PHE A 216 -1.75 -28.60 9.12
C PHE A 216 -0.65 -28.93 10.14
N ASP A 217 0.45 -29.55 9.68
CA ASP A 217 1.59 -29.94 10.50
C ASP A 217 2.59 -28.79 10.66
N VAL A 218 2.39 -27.98 11.70
CA VAL A 218 3.22 -26.79 11.97
C VAL A 218 4.67 -27.12 12.32
N ASP A 219 4.93 -28.25 12.97
CA ASP A 219 6.30 -28.65 13.33
C ASP A 219 7.09 -29.09 12.10
N ARG A 220 6.47 -29.83 11.19
CA ARG A 220 7.05 -30.19 9.90
C ARG A 220 7.31 -28.93 9.06
N PHE A 221 6.33 -28.03 8.99
CA PHE A 221 6.44 -26.76 8.25
C PHE A 221 7.61 -25.92 8.78
N ALA A 222 7.65 -25.65 10.09
CA ALA A 222 8.71 -24.86 10.71
C ALA A 222 10.11 -25.45 10.51
N ARG A 223 10.22 -26.80 10.60
CA ARG A 223 11.47 -27.51 10.32
C ARG A 223 11.89 -27.35 8.85
N THR A 224 10.95 -27.49 7.91
CA THR A 224 11.21 -27.30 6.48
C THR A 224 11.73 -25.88 6.21
N VAL A 225 11.10 -24.87 6.78
CA VAL A 225 11.54 -23.46 6.70
C VAL A 225 12.97 -23.29 7.21
N TYR A 226 13.25 -23.83 8.41
CA TYR A 226 14.58 -23.74 9.03
C TYR A 226 15.66 -24.43 8.19
N GLU A 227 15.41 -25.65 7.72
CA GLU A 227 16.32 -26.42 6.87
C GLU A 227 16.61 -25.74 5.53
N CYS A 228 15.60 -25.06 4.97
CA CYS A 228 15.71 -24.25 3.75
C CYS A 228 16.33 -22.86 4.00
N GLY A 229 16.69 -22.53 5.23
CA GLY A 229 17.40 -21.28 5.55
C GLY A 229 16.51 -20.04 5.67
N GLY A 230 15.18 -20.16 5.64
CA GLY A 230 14.28 -19.01 5.87
C GLY A 230 14.45 -18.44 7.29
N ARG A 231 14.63 -17.13 7.41
CA ARG A 231 14.84 -16.45 8.70
C ARG A 231 13.71 -15.46 9.03
N LEU A 232 12.74 -15.33 8.18
CA LEU A 232 11.49 -14.59 8.35
C LEU A 232 10.42 -15.26 7.52
N ILE A 233 9.18 -15.30 8.03
CA ILE A 233 8.04 -15.85 7.29
C ILE A 233 6.97 -14.79 7.15
N PHE A 234 6.50 -14.59 5.89
CA PHE A 234 5.22 -13.99 5.60
C PHE A 234 4.23 -15.12 5.33
N PHE A 235 3.15 -15.18 6.10
CA PHE A 235 2.13 -16.23 5.98
C PHE A 235 0.77 -15.62 5.72
N THR A 236 0.11 -16.06 4.66
CA THR A 236 -1.20 -15.58 4.25
C THR A 236 -2.27 -16.05 5.24
N THR A 237 -3.11 -15.11 5.66
CA THR A 237 -4.26 -15.42 6.53
C THR A 237 -5.57 -15.35 5.78
N SER A 238 -5.69 -14.47 4.80
CA SER A 238 -6.84 -14.35 3.91
C SER A 238 -6.38 -14.01 2.50
N TRP A 239 -7.12 -14.45 1.49
CA TRP A 239 -6.86 -14.12 0.11
C TRP A 239 -8.19 -14.05 -0.67
N ALA A 240 -8.28 -14.53 -1.88
CA ALA A 240 -9.45 -14.41 -2.76
C ALA A 240 -10.82 -14.59 -2.08
N GLU A 241 -10.94 -15.53 -1.15
CA GLU A 241 -12.06 -15.65 -0.23
C GLU A 241 -11.61 -15.25 1.16
N TYR A 242 -12.47 -14.51 1.87
CA TYR A 242 -12.11 -13.98 3.18
C TYR A 242 -12.34 -15.03 4.27
N TYR A 243 -11.37 -15.93 4.45
CA TYR A 243 -11.28 -16.86 5.57
C TYR A 243 -10.04 -16.53 6.41
N PHE A 244 -10.09 -16.86 7.71
CA PHE A 244 -8.97 -16.63 8.61
C PHE A 244 -8.68 -17.90 9.43
N PRO A 245 -7.41 -18.37 9.51
CA PRO A 245 -7.08 -19.66 10.13
C PRO A 245 -6.92 -19.57 11.66
N ALA A 246 -7.79 -18.79 12.31
CA ALA A 246 -7.85 -18.65 13.77
C ALA A 246 -9.18 -18.04 14.19
N PRO A 247 -9.64 -18.21 15.45
CA PRO A 247 -10.91 -17.68 15.93
C PRO A 247 -10.79 -16.18 16.23
N ILE A 248 -11.11 -15.34 15.25
CA ILE A 248 -11.14 -13.87 15.35
C ILE A 248 -12.59 -13.39 15.41
N GLN A 249 -13.02 -12.92 16.59
CA GLN A 249 -14.40 -12.55 16.83
C GLN A 249 -14.87 -11.39 15.95
N ALA A 250 -14.00 -10.43 15.67
CA ALA A 250 -14.33 -9.31 14.79
C ALA A 250 -14.73 -9.79 13.38
N ILE A 251 -14.09 -10.84 12.84
CA ILE A 251 -14.43 -11.43 11.55
C ILE A 251 -15.79 -12.13 11.64
N ASP A 252 -16.00 -13.00 12.61
CA ASP A 252 -17.24 -13.76 12.76
C ASP A 252 -18.46 -12.86 13.08
N SER A 253 -18.23 -11.67 13.67
CA SER A 253 -19.30 -10.70 13.88
C SER A 253 -19.78 -10.03 12.58
N ILE A 254 -18.95 -10.00 11.54
CA ILE A 254 -19.27 -9.45 10.22
C ILE A 254 -19.90 -10.54 9.36
N LEU A 255 -19.23 -11.68 9.25
CA LEU A 255 -19.66 -12.83 8.46
C LEU A 255 -19.33 -14.13 9.19
N PRO A 256 -20.32 -14.75 9.89
CA PRO A 256 -20.10 -15.97 10.66
C PRO A 256 -19.59 -17.14 9.81
N GLY A 257 -18.70 -17.94 10.39
CA GLY A 257 -18.15 -19.13 9.75
C GLY A 257 -16.95 -18.85 8.84
N ARG A 258 -16.35 -17.66 8.96
CA ARG A 258 -15.15 -17.26 8.21
C ARG A 258 -13.86 -17.48 9.01
N THR A 259 -13.95 -17.97 10.24
CA THR A 259 -12.82 -18.31 11.09
C THR A 259 -12.81 -19.81 11.41
N THR A 260 -11.71 -20.32 11.95
CA THR A 260 -11.52 -21.72 12.32
C THR A 260 -11.45 -21.91 13.82
N LYS A 261 -11.76 -23.12 14.31
CA LYS A 261 -11.68 -23.46 15.75
C LYS A 261 -10.23 -23.52 16.23
N ARG A 262 -9.36 -24.15 15.42
CA ARG A 262 -7.92 -24.19 15.67
C ARG A 262 -7.32 -22.81 15.42
N ASP A 263 -6.44 -22.38 16.31
CA ASP A 263 -5.64 -21.17 16.14
C ASP A 263 -4.31 -21.52 15.46
N LEU A 264 -4.34 -21.69 14.12
CA LEU A 264 -3.16 -22.05 13.35
C LEU A 264 -2.08 -20.96 13.42
N VAL A 265 -2.48 -19.70 13.58
CA VAL A 265 -1.53 -18.57 13.70
C VAL A 265 -0.73 -18.69 14.99
N ALA A 266 -1.39 -19.01 16.11
CA ALA A 266 -0.70 -19.24 17.39
C ALA A 266 0.26 -20.43 17.29
N ASP A 267 -0.21 -21.55 16.73
CA ASP A 267 0.59 -22.77 16.57
C ASP A 267 1.81 -22.53 15.66
N LEU A 268 1.63 -21.82 14.54
CA LEU A 268 2.74 -21.45 13.64
C LEU A 268 3.76 -20.56 14.34
N SER A 269 3.31 -19.55 15.09
CA SER A 269 4.23 -18.66 15.81
C SER A 269 5.05 -19.39 16.86
N GLU A 270 4.45 -20.38 17.55
CA GLU A 270 5.15 -21.22 18.53
C GLU A 270 6.15 -22.17 17.84
N ALA A 271 5.73 -22.84 16.77
CA ALA A 271 6.59 -23.76 16.04
C ALA A 271 7.80 -23.07 15.40
N LEU A 272 7.59 -21.92 14.75
CA LEU A 272 8.66 -21.08 14.18
C LEU A 272 9.56 -20.49 15.26
N GLY A 273 8.97 -20.11 16.41
CA GLY A 273 9.70 -19.58 17.56
C GLY A 273 10.75 -20.54 18.13
N LYS A 274 10.55 -21.87 18.02
CA LYS A 274 11.54 -22.90 18.37
C LYS A 274 12.86 -22.76 17.59
N TYR A 275 12.80 -22.15 16.42
CA TYR A 275 13.93 -21.88 15.52
C TYR A 275 14.35 -20.41 15.50
N GLY A 276 13.72 -19.55 16.31
CA GLY A 276 13.98 -18.12 16.31
C GLY A 276 13.53 -17.40 15.04
N ILE A 277 12.53 -17.93 14.33
CA ILE A 277 12.03 -17.41 13.06
C ILE A 277 10.81 -16.53 13.33
N PRO A 278 10.88 -15.20 13.07
CA PRO A 278 9.75 -14.28 13.20
C PRO A 278 8.64 -14.60 12.20
N LEU A 279 7.39 -14.29 12.59
CA LEU A 279 6.19 -14.45 11.78
C LEU A 279 5.56 -13.08 11.50
N ILE A 280 5.35 -12.76 10.24
CA ILE A 280 4.54 -11.65 9.75
C ILE A 280 3.31 -12.24 9.07
N LEU A 281 2.13 -11.69 9.36
CA LEU A 281 0.91 -12.12 8.70
C LEU A 281 0.64 -11.24 7.47
N TYR A 282 0.40 -11.90 6.35
CA TYR A 282 -0.20 -11.27 5.19
C TYR A 282 -1.71 -11.18 5.42
N TYR A 283 -2.22 -9.97 5.34
CA TYR A 283 -3.62 -9.64 5.53
C TYR A 283 -4.19 -9.07 4.23
N HIS A 284 -5.27 -9.69 3.73
CA HIS A 284 -5.96 -9.23 2.53
C HIS A 284 -7.38 -8.76 2.88
N VAL A 285 -7.87 -7.73 2.19
CA VAL A 285 -9.18 -7.12 2.47
C VAL A 285 -10.37 -7.88 1.83
N GLY A 286 -10.13 -9.02 1.16
CA GLY A 286 -11.19 -9.87 0.62
C GLY A 286 -11.39 -9.77 -0.89
N HIS A 287 -10.35 -9.85 -1.65
CA HIS A 287 -10.23 -9.61 -3.10
C HIS A 287 -11.35 -10.17 -3.99
N GLY A 288 -11.84 -11.35 -3.83
CA GLY A 288 -12.84 -11.96 -4.73
C GLY A 288 -14.14 -12.35 -4.04
N ASP A 289 -14.33 -11.95 -2.80
CA ASP A 289 -15.42 -12.42 -1.96
C ASP A 289 -16.60 -11.43 -1.95
N LYS A 290 -17.53 -11.59 -2.90
CA LYS A 290 -18.69 -10.70 -2.99
C LYS A 290 -19.50 -10.66 -1.71
N GLU A 291 -19.70 -11.80 -1.03
CA GLU A 291 -20.47 -11.86 0.22
C GLU A 291 -19.81 -11.03 1.32
N TRP A 292 -18.48 -11.11 1.44
CA TRP A 292 -17.69 -10.31 2.34
C TRP A 292 -17.84 -8.81 2.06
N TRP A 293 -17.73 -8.40 0.77
CA TRP A 293 -17.88 -7.01 0.36
C TRP A 293 -19.28 -6.46 0.60
N ASP A 294 -20.30 -7.26 0.34
CA ASP A 294 -21.70 -6.88 0.61
C ASP A 294 -21.93 -6.59 2.12
N LYS A 295 -21.25 -7.35 3.00
CA LYS A 295 -21.32 -7.15 4.45
C LYS A 295 -20.55 -5.92 4.94
N GLN A 296 -19.60 -5.43 4.16
CA GLN A 296 -18.88 -4.18 4.43
C GLN A 296 -19.66 -2.94 4.01
N HIS A 297 -20.76 -3.09 3.28
CA HIS A 297 -21.50 -1.99 2.63
C HIS A 297 -20.59 -1.11 1.75
N TYR A 298 -19.53 -1.71 1.21
CA TYR A 298 -18.53 -1.02 0.43
C TYR A 298 -19.00 -0.83 -1.01
N THR A 299 -18.77 0.38 -1.52
CA THR A 299 -18.86 0.72 -2.94
C THR A 299 -17.64 1.55 -3.32
N ARG A 300 -17.38 1.74 -4.61
CA ARG A 300 -16.29 2.63 -5.06
C ARG A 300 -16.49 4.09 -4.60
N ASP A 301 -17.76 4.50 -4.41
CA ASP A 301 -18.10 5.86 -3.98
C ASP A 301 -18.06 6.02 -2.46
N ASN A 302 -18.20 4.92 -1.72
CA ASN A 302 -18.29 4.93 -0.27
C ASN A 302 -17.62 3.68 0.29
N ALA A 303 -16.64 3.87 1.15
CA ALA A 303 -15.92 2.78 1.82
C ALA A 303 -16.81 1.98 2.80
N GLY A 304 -18.02 2.45 3.12
CA GLY A 304 -18.94 1.79 4.05
C GLY A 304 -18.28 1.54 5.41
N ASP A 305 -18.37 0.29 5.86
CA ASP A 305 -17.78 -0.16 7.12
C ASP A 305 -16.37 -0.75 6.98
N LEU A 306 -15.84 -0.86 5.74
CA LEU A 306 -14.62 -1.61 5.45
C LEU A 306 -13.47 -1.24 6.37
N PHE A 307 -13.05 0.03 6.40
CA PHE A 307 -11.86 0.43 7.14
C PHE A 307 -12.07 0.42 8.66
N THR A 308 -13.29 0.69 9.12
CA THR A 308 -13.65 0.50 10.54
C THR A 308 -13.58 -0.98 10.95
N ASN A 309 -13.98 -1.88 10.07
CA ASN A 309 -13.88 -3.32 10.32
C ASN A 309 -12.43 -3.82 10.21
N VAL A 310 -11.66 -3.35 9.23
CA VAL A 310 -10.21 -3.64 9.15
C VAL A 310 -9.50 -3.21 10.44
N GLU A 311 -9.78 -2.02 10.95
CA GLU A 311 -9.23 -1.53 12.22
C GLU A 311 -9.56 -2.45 13.40
N LYS A 312 -10.83 -2.89 13.52
CA LYS A 312 -11.25 -3.83 14.58
C LYS A 312 -10.55 -5.19 14.46
N ILE A 313 -10.49 -5.75 13.24
CA ILE A 313 -9.87 -7.05 12.97
C ILE A 313 -8.38 -7.00 13.27
N VAL A 314 -7.69 -5.99 12.75
CA VAL A 314 -6.25 -5.80 12.95
C VAL A 314 -5.93 -5.56 14.42
N GLY A 315 -6.77 -4.79 15.12
CA GLY A 315 -6.65 -4.57 16.56
C GLY A 315 -6.80 -5.85 17.37
N GLU A 316 -7.80 -6.69 17.05
CA GLU A 316 -7.99 -7.99 17.71
C GLU A 316 -6.80 -8.93 17.45
N ILE A 317 -6.31 -9.00 16.20
CA ILE A 317 -5.11 -9.77 15.83
C ILE A 317 -3.91 -9.33 16.67
N SER A 318 -3.66 -8.01 16.72
CA SER A 318 -2.55 -7.44 17.47
C SER A 318 -2.63 -7.76 18.97
N MET A 319 -3.77 -7.54 19.58
CA MET A 319 -4.00 -7.81 21.00
C MET A 319 -3.92 -9.32 21.33
N ARG A 320 -4.41 -10.18 20.42
CA ARG A 320 -4.42 -11.65 20.61
C ARG A 320 -3.02 -12.23 20.59
N TYR A 321 -2.19 -11.80 19.65
CA TYR A 321 -0.88 -12.40 19.45
C TYR A 321 0.27 -11.61 20.10
N GLY A 322 0.13 -10.31 20.26
CA GLY A 322 1.16 -9.49 20.90
C GLY A 322 2.55 -9.69 20.29
N ASN A 323 3.54 -9.95 21.11
CA ASN A 323 4.94 -10.15 20.68
C ASN A 323 5.19 -11.49 19.94
N ARG A 324 4.17 -12.32 19.76
CA ARG A 324 4.28 -13.52 18.92
C ARG A 324 4.27 -13.20 17.41
N LEU A 325 3.85 -11.99 17.05
CA LEU A 325 3.94 -11.50 15.68
C LEU A 325 4.99 -10.42 15.55
N ALA A 326 5.79 -10.51 14.49
CA ALA A 326 6.77 -9.51 14.12
C ALA A 326 6.16 -8.38 13.27
N GLY A 327 5.06 -8.65 12.56
CA GLY A 327 4.44 -7.63 11.71
C GLY A 327 3.17 -8.06 10.98
N LEU A 328 2.69 -7.10 10.17
CA LEU A 328 1.60 -7.27 9.22
C LEU A 328 2.02 -6.76 7.84
N TRP A 329 1.67 -7.51 6.81
CA TRP A 329 1.79 -7.13 5.42
C TRP A 329 0.36 -6.96 4.85
N MET A 330 -0.06 -5.69 4.64
CA MET A 330 -1.42 -5.33 4.26
C MET A 330 -1.52 -5.23 2.74
N ASP A 331 -2.28 -6.11 2.12
CA ASP A 331 -2.43 -6.15 0.67
C ASP A 331 -3.56 -5.27 0.13
N ASP A 332 -3.56 -5.09 -1.19
CA ASP A 332 -4.52 -4.29 -1.97
C ASP A 332 -4.56 -2.79 -1.67
N GLY A 333 -3.47 -2.25 -1.11
CA GLY A 333 -3.36 -0.82 -0.84
C GLY A 333 -3.58 0.07 -2.06
N ILE A 334 -3.18 -0.41 -3.24
CA ILE A 334 -3.35 0.30 -4.51
C ILE A 334 -4.83 0.48 -4.92
N GLY A 335 -5.69 -0.49 -4.63
CA GLY A 335 -7.06 -0.49 -5.13
C GLY A 335 -8.09 0.03 -4.12
N TYR A 336 -7.92 -0.29 -2.84
CA TYR A 336 -8.91 -0.06 -1.80
C TYR A 336 -8.57 1.10 -0.89
N TYR A 337 -7.33 1.20 -0.42
CA TYR A 337 -6.90 2.20 0.55
C TYR A 337 -7.00 3.66 0.06
N PRO A 338 -6.84 4.01 -1.24
CA PRO A 338 -6.97 5.41 -1.67
C PRO A 338 -8.35 6.00 -1.45
N ASN A 339 -9.39 5.18 -1.34
CA ASN A 339 -10.76 5.68 -1.25
C ASN A 339 -11.03 6.46 0.04
N GLU A 340 -10.75 5.90 1.21
CA GLU A 340 -10.99 6.55 2.51
C GLU A 340 -10.17 5.91 3.63
N ALA A 341 -9.08 5.20 3.32
CA ALA A 341 -8.30 4.53 4.34
C ALA A 341 -7.72 5.52 5.33
N SER A 342 -8.04 5.31 6.58
CA SER A 342 -7.30 5.92 7.67
C SER A 342 -6.10 5.04 8.02
N PHE A 343 -5.01 5.21 7.32
CA PHE A 343 -3.76 4.48 7.59
C PHE A 343 -3.27 4.68 9.03
N GLU A 344 -3.44 5.88 9.57
CA GLU A 344 -3.14 6.22 10.96
C GLU A 344 -3.89 5.31 11.94
N ARG A 345 -5.20 5.18 11.79
CA ARG A 345 -6.04 4.36 12.67
C ARG A 345 -5.70 2.88 12.55
N ILE A 346 -5.47 2.39 11.32
CA ILE A 346 -5.07 1.00 11.07
C ILE A 346 -3.69 0.71 11.67
N ALA A 347 -2.71 1.61 11.51
CA ALA A 347 -1.38 1.46 12.09
C ALA A 347 -1.42 1.47 13.63
N LYS A 348 -2.21 2.35 14.25
CA LYS A 348 -2.43 2.36 15.70
C LYS A 348 -3.07 1.06 16.19
N ALA A 349 -4.10 0.57 15.48
CA ALA A 349 -4.74 -0.70 15.81
C ALA A 349 -3.75 -1.88 15.68
N ALA A 350 -2.94 -1.90 14.62
CA ALA A 350 -1.91 -2.92 14.43
C ALA A 350 -0.88 -2.95 15.57
N LYS A 351 -0.56 -1.79 16.14
CA LYS A 351 0.44 -1.66 17.22
C LYS A 351 -0.16 -1.72 18.63
N SER A 352 -1.47 -1.93 18.78
CA SER A 352 -2.15 -1.89 20.09
C SER A 352 -1.72 -2.99 21.04
N GLY A 353 -1.41 -4.19 20.57
CA GLY A 353 -0.92 -5.33 21.36
C GLY A 353 0.60 -5.48 21.36
N ASN A 354 1.27 -4.86 20.39
CA ASN A 354 2.72 -4.86 20.25
C ASN A 354 3.16 -3.58 19.54
N LYS A 355 3.70 -2.63 20.29
CA LYS A 355 4.16 -1.33 19.75
C LYS A 355 5.29 -1.47 18.69
N ASP A 356 6.05 -2.56 18.75
CA ASP A 356 7.18 -2.84 17.86
C ASP A 356 6.77 -3.70 16.64
N LEU A 357 5.47 -3.98 16.47
CA LEU A 357 4.93 -4.69 15.33
C LEU A 357 5.16 -3.88 14.04
N ALA A 358 5.90 -4.46 13.09
CA ALA A 358 6.16 -3.81 11.81
C ALA A 358 4.94 -3.92 10.88
N ILE A 359 4.60 -2.83 10.19
CA ILE A 359 3.48 -2.82 9.23
C ILE A 359 3.92 -2.27 7.88
N CYS A 360 3.42 -2.85 6.80
CA CYS A 360 3.45 -2.22 5.48
C CYS A 360 2.09 -2.27 4.80
N PHE A 361 1.87 -1.33 3.88
CA PHE A 361 0.72 -1.32 2.98
C PHE A 361 1.25 -1.53 1.56
N ASN A 362 0.87 -2.66 0.96
CA ASN A 362 1.31 -2.97 -0.39
C ASN A 362 0.78 -1.95 -1.38
N SER A 363 1.68 -1.18 -1.94
CA SER A 363 1.39 -0.18 -2.97
C SER A 363 1.69 -0.67 -4.39
N TRP A 364 2.06 -1.95 -4.55
CA TRP A 364 2.48 -2.55 -5.82
C TRP A 364 3.54 -1.67 -6.51
N ILE A 365 3.25 -1.13 -7.69
CA ILE A 365 4.17 -0.28 -8.47
C ILE A 365 4.15 1.20 -8.06
N LEU A 366 3.25 1.59 -7.15
CA LEU A 366 3.15 2.98 -6.70
C LEU A 366 4.20 3.32 -5.63
N PRO A 367 4.46 4.61 -5.39
CA PRO A 367 5.15 5.05 -4.19
C PRO A 367 4.44 4.61 -2.91
N LYS A 368 5.12 4.72 -1.78
CA LYS A 368 4.45 4.53 -0.48
C LYS A 368 3.19 5.38 -0.40
N LEU A 369 2.09 4.78 0.07
CA LEU A 369 0.80 5.45 0.18
C LEU A 369 0.66 6.29 1.45
N THR A 370 1.49 6.01 2.45
CA THR A 370 1.44 6.65 3.76
C THR A 370 2.79 6.57 4.46
N ASP A 371 3.04 7.49 5.38
CA ASP A 371 4.19 7.43 6.31
C ASP A 371 3.92 6.54 7.55
N PHE A 372 2.67 6.08 7.73
CA PHE A 372 2.27 5.15 8.79
C PHE A 372 2.59 3.69 8.47
N GLN A 373 3.77 3.43 7.88
CA GLN A 373 4.29 2.09 7.60
C GLN A 373 5.80 2.05 7.86
N ASP A 374 6.34 0.85 8.06
CA ASP A 374 7.69 0.64 8.57
C ASP A 374 8.64 0.08 7.49
N TYR A 375 8.13 -0.70 6.54
CA TYR A 375 8.92 -1.34 5.50
C TYR A 375 8.18 -1.34 4.14
N TYR A 376 8.92 -1.57 3.08
CA TYR A 376 8.41 -1.59 1.71
C TYR A 376 7.90 -2.99 1.36
N ALA A 377 6.78 -3.11 0.67
CA ALA A 377 6.23 -4.40 0.24
C ALA A 377 7.05 -5.06 -0.87
N GLY A 378 7.47 -4.27 -1.87
CA GLY A 378 8.46 -4.66 -2.87
C GLY A 378 8.08 -5.83 -3.77
N GLU A 379 6.91 -5.85 -4.39
CA GLU A 379 6.54 -6.88 -5.39
C GLU A 379 7.31 -6.69 -6.71
N LEU A 380 8.62 -6.95 -6.69
CA LEU A 380 9.53 -6.63 -7.81
C LEU A 380 10.02 -7.87 -8.57
N GLY A 381 9.69 -9.08 -8.10
CA GLY A 381 10.28 -10.33 -8.60
C GLY A 381 11.68 -10.61 -8.04
N LEU A 382 12.19 -11.81 -8.29
CA LEU A 382 13.53 -12.24 -7.84
C LEU A 382 14.56 -11.96 -8.93
N SER A 383 15.22 -10.81 -8.88
CA SER A 383 16.21 -10.40 -9.86
C SER A 383 17.32 -9.55 -9.24
N LEU A 384 18.42 -9.33 -9.96
CA LEU A 384 19.49 -8.42 -9.54
C LEU A 384 19.00 -6.98 -9.46
N ALA A 385 18.11 -6.55 -10.36
CA ALA A 385 17.50 -5.22 -10.31
C ALA A 385 16.68 -5.06 -9.01
N SER A 386 15.86 -6.05 -8.66
CA SER A 386 15.09 -6.05 -7.40
C SER A 386 15.99 -6.03 -6.16
N ALA A 387 17.17 -6.65 -6.25
CA ALA A 387 18.21 -6.57 -5.21
C ALA A 387 18.83 -5.16 -5.10
N GLY A 388 18.55 -4.25 -6.04
CA GLY A 388 19.09 -2.89 -6.09
C GLY A 388 20.42 -2.79 -6.86
N VAL A 389 20.74 -3.76 -7.71
CA VAL A 389 21.93 -3.67 -8.58
C VAL A 389 21.56 -2.83 -9.80
N ASP A 390 22.24 -1.68 -9.93
CA ASP A 390 22.11 -0.74 -11.05
C ASP A 390 20.66 -0.22 -11.27
N ASP A 391 19.82 -0.24 -10.22
CA ASP A 391 18.47 0.30 -10.29
C ASP A 391 18.41 1.70 -9.64
N PRO A 392 18.26 2.77 -10.43
CA PRO A 392 18.20 4.13 -9.92
C PRO A 392 16.87 4.42 -9.17
N CYS A 393 15.85 3.58 -9.32
CA CYS A 393 14.58 3.72 -8.62
C CYS A 393 14.63 3.15 -7.20
N LEU A 394 15.68 2.40 -6.86
CA LEU A 394 15.90 1.80 -5.54
C LEU A 394 17.17 2.40 -4.88
N PRO A 395 17.11 3.64 -4.36
CA PRO A 395 18.26 4.31 -3.76
C PRO A 395 18.58 3.71 -2.38
N LEU A 396 19.25 2.57 -2.37
CA LEU A 396 19.63 1.81 -1.18
C LEU A 396 21.02 2.17 -0.69
N ASN A 397 21.16 2.31 0.62
CA ASN A 397 22.42 2.34 1.32
C ASN A 397 22.70 1.02 2.04
N SER A 398 23.88 0.91 2.63
CA SER A 398 24.30 -0.28 3.39
C SER A 398 23.58 -0.46 4.75
N ASP A 399 22.67 0.44 5.13
CA ASP A 399 21.83 0.34 6.33
C ASP A 399 20.49 -0.36 6.10
N GLY A 400 20.15 -0.64 4.82
CA GLY A 400 18.91 -1.30 4.44
C GLY A 400 17.71 -0.37 4.34
N LEU A 401 17.91 0.95 4.44
CA LEU A 401 16.84 1.93 4.25
C LEU A 401 16.90 2.57 2.87
N PHE A 402 15.75 2.93 2.35
CA PHE A 402 15.70 3.82 1.20
C PHE A 402 16.04 5.25 1.62
N HIS A 403 16.94 5.90 0.89
CA HIS A 403 17.37 7.28 1.12
C HIS A 403 17.00 8.18 -0.06
N GLY A 404 15.86 8.81 0.06
CA GLY A 404 15.23 9.58 -1.00
C GLY A 404 14.33 8.73 -1.90
N GLY A 405 13.69 9.41 -2.86
CA GLY A 405 12.71 8.79 -3.77
C GLY A 405 11.39 8.45 -3.10
N ALA A 406 10.62 7.62 -3.79
CA ALA A 406 9.23 7.33 -3.46
C ALA A 406 9.05 6.51 -2.16
N GLN A 407 10.09 5.81 -1.72
CA GLN A 407 10.07 4.90 -0.55
C GLN A 407 10.92 5.42 0.61
N ASP A 408 11.32 6.68 0.59
CA ASP A 408 12.24 7.28 1.56
C ASP A 408 11.90 6.92 3.01
N GLY A 409 12.92 6.49 3.75
CA GLY A 409 12.87 6.15 5.17
C GLY A 409 12.26 4.77 5.49
N LEU A 410 11.84 3.97 4.48
CA LEU A 410 11.35 2.62 4.71
C LEU A 410 12.49 1.59 4.71
N GLN A 411 12.34 0.54 5.54
CA GLN A 411 13.17 -0.65 5.45
C GLN A 411 12.98 -1.32 4.09
N ALA A 412 14.07 -1.62 3.42
CA ALA A 412 14.04 -2.27 2.12
C ALA A 412 13.74 -3.76 2.26
N THR A 413 12.73 -4.20 1.53
CA THR A 413 12.42 -5.60 1.26
C THR A 413 11.92 -5.72 -0.18
N PHE A 414 12.03 -6.90 -0.76
CA PHE A 414 11.36 -7.21 -2.02
C PHE A 414 10.91 -8.66 -2.05
N SER A 415 9.92 -8.96 -2.88
CA SER A 415 9.37 -10.30 -3.01
C SER A 415 9.20 -10.71 -4.47
N GLY A 416 9.25 -12.02 -4.71
CA GLY A 416 9.01 -12.62 -6.01
C GLY A 416 8.83 -14.12 -5.91
N THR A 417 8.24 -14.72 -6.95
CA THR A 417 7.89 -16.14 -6.98
C THR A 417 9.10 -17.00 -7.35
N LEU A 418 9.31 -18.08 -6.60
CA LEU A 418 10.34 -19.08 -6.90
C LEU A 418 9.93 -19.97 -8.07
N GLU A 419 8.67 -20.37 -8.12
CA GLU A 419 8.10 -21.23 -9.15
C GLU A 419 7.29 -20.41 -10.16
N PRO A 420 7.10 -20.90 -11.42
CA PRO A 420 6.35 -20.19 -12.44
C PRO A 420 4.85 -20.12 -12.11
N GLY A 421 4.21 -19.07 -12.58
CA GLY A 421 2.77 -18.83 -12.45
C GLY A 421 2.42 -17.92 -11.28
N ASP A 422 1.28 -18.15 -10.66
CA ASP A 422 0.70 -17.29 -9.62
C ASP A 422 1.40 -17.45 -8.26
N TRP A 423 1.15 -16.54 -7.33
CA TRP A 423 1.65 -16.57 -5.94
C TRP A 423 1.17 -17.80 -5.15
N THR A 424 0.01 -18.34 -5.52
CA THR A 424 -0.71 -19.42 -4.83
C THR A 424 -0.72 -20.73 -5.63
N HIS A 425 -1.03 -21.85 -4.96
CA HIS A 425 -1.31 -23.15 -5.59
C HIS A 425 -2.78 -23.49 -5.39
N ILE A 426 -3.64 -23.11 -6.34
CA ILE A 426 -5.10 -23.21 -6.25
C ILE A 426 -5.75 -24.02 -7.37
N TYR A 427 -4.97 -24.62 -8.25
CA TYR A 427 -5.50 -25.40 -9.36
C TYR A 427 -5.48 -26.90 -9.02
N LYS A 428 -6.67 -27.50 -8.97
CA LYS A 428 -6.82 -28.94 -8.70
C LYS A 428 -6.10 -29.77 -9.78
N ASP A 429 -5.59 -30.92 -9.41
CA ASP A 429 -4.89 -31.88 -10.28
C ASP A 429 -3.64 -31.28 -10.98
N SER A 430 -3.07 -30.22 -10.41
CA SER A 430 -1.81 -29.63 -10.85
C SER A 430 -0.72 -29.83 -9.80
N ILE A 431 0.53 -29.85 -10.28
CA ILE A 431 1.69 -29.87 -9.41
C ILE A 431 2.39 -28.52 -9.41
N ILE A 432 3.03 -28.17 -8.32
CA ILE A 432 3.90 -26.98 -8.24
C ILE A 432 5.05 -27.20 -9.22
N GLY A 433 5.25 -26.22 -10.13
CA GLY A 433 6.30 -26.25 -11.14
C GLY A 433 7.71 -26.21 -10.57
N ASP A 434 8.69 -26.37 -11.42
CA ASP A 434 10.11 -26.27 -11.03
C ASP A 434 10.50 -24.80 -10.78
N PRO A 435 11.46 -24.53 -9.89
CA PRO A 435 12.02 -23.19 -9.74
C PRO A 435 12.47 -22.56 -11.06
N VAL A 436 12.17 -21.28 -11.26
CA VAL A 436 12.51 -20.54 -12.49
C VAL A 436 13.97 -20.07 -12.53
N LEU A 437 14.57 -19.85 -11.37
CA LEU A 437 15.98 -19.51 -11.24
C LEU A 437 16.83 -20.74 -10.96
N SER A 438 17.99 -20.81 -11.56
CA SER A 438 19.02 -21.75 -11.15
C SER A 438 19.54 -21.42 -9.76
N ILE A 439 20.18 -22.37 -9.11
CA ILE A 439 20.79 -22.15 -7.79
C ILE A 439 21.87 -21.04 -7.83
N ASP A 440 22.60 -20.91 -8.93
CA ASP A 440 23.66 -19.90 -9.07
C ASP A 440 23.02 -18.49 -9.18
N GLU A 441 21.98 -18.33 -10.00
CA GLU A 441 21.25 -17.07 -10.15
C GLU A 441 20.59 -16.66 -8.81
N LEU A 442 19.88 -17.57 -8.14
CA LEU A 442 19.23 -17.27 -6.86
C LEU A 442 20.25 -16.91 -5.77
N THR A 443 21.39 -17.65 -5.73
CA THR A 443 22.49 -17.35 -4.80
C THR A 443 23.04 -15.94 -5.06
N GLN A 444 23.23 -15.56 -6.32
CA GLN A 444 23.71 -14.23 -6.67
C GLN A 444 22.73 -13.13 -6.26
N VAL A 445 21.42 -13.30 -6.50
CA VAL A 445 20.38 -12.37 -6.06
C VAL A 445 20.44 -12.17 -4.54
N VAL A 446 20.46 -13.24 -3.76
CA VAL A 446 20.52 -13.15 -2.30
C VAL A 446 21.82 -12.48 -1.82
N LYS A 447 22.97 -12.82 -2.38
CA LYS A 447 24.26 -12.19 -2.00
C LYS A 447 24.29 -10.70 -2.30
N GLU A 448 23.82 -10.29 -3.48
CA GLU A 448 23.75 -8.87 -3.85
C GLU A 448 22.74 -8.10 -2.98
N SER A 449 21.62 -8.73 -2.59
CA SER A 449 20.67 -8.18 -1.64
C SER A 449 21.29 -7.96 -0.27
N ASN A 450 21.99 -8.98 0.26
CA ASN A 450 22.62 -8.92 1.59
C ASN A 450 23.68 -7.81 1.69
N LYS A 451 24.45 -7.57 0.62
CA LYS A 451 25.41 -6.44 0.56
C LYS A 451 24.73 -5.08 0.74
N ARG A 452 23.46 -4.96 0.31
CA ARG A 452 22.64 -3.74 0.37
C ARG A 452 21.68 -3.74 1.54
N LYS A 453 21.65 -4.84 2.32
CA LYS A 453 20.68 -5.06 3.40
C LYS A 453 19.22 -4.94 2.95
N ASN A 454 18.97 -5.30 1.69
CA ASN A 454 17.64 -5.36 1.08
C ASN A 454 17.11 -6.79 1.21
N LEU A 455 16.17 -7.03 2.11
CA LEU A 455 15.72 -8.38 2.47
C LEU A 455 14.90 -9.04 1.36
N PRO A 456 15.38 -10.13 0.72
CA PRO A 456 14.60 -10.87 -0.25
C PRO A 456 13.59 -11.79 0.45
N MET A 457 12.32 -11.67 0.08
CA MET A 457 11.22 -12.54 0.51
C MET A 457 10.83 -13.45 -0.65
N ILE A 458 11.30 -14.68 -0.62
CA ILE A 458 11.10 -15.67 -1.68
C ILE A 458 9.71 -16.29 -1.51
N ASN A 459 8.79 -16.02 -2.43
CA ASN A 459 7.49 -16.69 -2.42
C ASN A 459 7.67 -18.14 -2.89
N VAL A 460 7.38 -19.06 -1.99
CA VAL A 460 7.43 -20.51 -2.22
C VAL A 460 6.01 -21.03 -2.24
N ARG A 461 5.61 -21.63 -3.34
CA ARG A 461 4.28 -22.25 -3.44
C ARG A 461 4.16 -23.43 -2.50
N ILE A 462 3.00 -23.55 -1.88
CA ILE A 462 2.74 -24.52 -0.81
C ILE A 462 1.47 -25.32 -1.11
N TYR A 463 1.51 -26.63 -0.87
CA TYR A 463 0.34 -27.48 -0.94
C TYR A 463 -0.58 -27.31 0.27
N GLN A 464 -1.82 -27.78 0.16
CA GLN A 464 -2.81 -27.65 1.22
C GLN A 464 -2.36 -28.24 2.56
N ASP A 465 -1.53 -29.29 2.55
CA ASP A 465 -0.99 -29.94 3.75
C ASP A 465 0.24 -29.25 4.36
N GLY A 466 0.64 -28.08 3.82
CA GLY A 466 1.80 -27.35 4.29
C GLY A 466 3.15 -27.82 3.73
N THR A 467 3.16 -28.74 2.76
CA THR A 467 4.40 -29.16 2.07
C THR A 467 4.72 -28.30 0.85
N ILE A 468 5.99 -28.27 0.48
CA ILE A 468 6.49 -27.60 -0.72
C ILE A 468 6.95 -28.63 -1.75
N SER A 469 7.20 -28.18 -3.00
CA SER A 469 7.75 -29.04 -4.04
C SER A 469 9.10 -29.65 -3.61
N PRO A 470 9.35 -30.95 -3.86
CA PRO A 470 10.67 -31.55 -3.58
C PRO A 470 11.84 -30.87 -4.27
N LYS A 471 11.63 -30.31 -5.48
CA LYS A 471 12.67 -29.58 -6.20
C LYS A 471 12.95 -28.23 -5.57
N SER A 472 11.90 -27.49 -5.16
CA SER A 472 12.06 -26.23 -4.43
C SER A 472 12.75 -26.47 -3.08
N TYR A 473 12.37 -27.53 -2.36
CA TYR A 473 13.05 -27.92 -1.12
C TYR A 473 14.54 -28.20 -1.32
N ALA A 474 14.89 -28.99 -2.34
CA ALA A 474 16.30 -29.32 -2.63
C ALA A 474 17.12 -28.07 -2.99
N LEU A 475 16.57 -27.19 -3.86
CA LEU A 475 17.21 -25.95 -4.28
C LEU A 475 17.42 -25.01 -3.08
N LEU A 476 16.40 -24.83 -2.23
CA LEU A 476 16.49 -23.93 -1.08
C LEU A 476 17.44 -24.45 0.00
N LYS A 477 17.56 -25.76 0.18
CA LYS A 477 18.59 -26.35 1.05
C LYS A 477 20.01 -26.10 0.52
N ASP A 478 20.23 -26.19 -0.78
CA ASP A 478 21.53 -25.84 -1.38
C ASP A 478 21.80 -24.34 -1.25
N LEU A 479 20.78 -23.48 -1.44
CA LEU A 479 20.90 -22.04 -1.18
C LEU A 479 21.34 -21.77 0.27
N ASN A 480 20.65 -22.40 1.26
CA ASN A 480 21.01 -22.23 2.67
C ASN A 480 22.47 -22.61 2.95
N LYS A 481 22.93 -23.74 2.37
CA LYS A 481 24.32 -24.15 2.50
C LYS A 481 25.29 -23.09 1.94
N ARG A 482 25.05 -22.61 0.71
CA ARG A 482 25.92 -21.64 0.02
C ARG A 482 25.98 -20.28 0.72
N ILE A 483 24.86 -19.86 1.34
CA ILE A 483 24.81 -18.57 2.07
C ILE A 483 25.45 -18.72 3.46
N SER A 484 25.38 -19.90 4.09
CA SER A 484 25.94 -20.13 5.43
C SER A 484 27.44 -20.42 5.43
N GLU A 485 28.04 -20.78 4.29
CA GLU A 485 29.49 -21.05 4.13
C GLU A 485 30.31 -19.77 3.91
N GLU A 486 29.69 -18.59 3.85
CA GLU A 486 30.34 -17.28 3.76
C GLU A 486 30.35 -16.55 5.11
#